data_a29f0bd0e2852457800ecee4af9a0348
#
_entry.id   a29f0bd0e2852457800ecee4af9a0348
#
_cell.length_a   1.000
_cell.length_b   1.000
_cell.length_c   1.000
_cell.angle_alpha   90.00
_cell.angle_beta   90.00
_cell.angle_gamma   90.00
#
_symmetry.space_group_name_H-M   'P 1'
#
loop_
_entity.id
_entity.type
_entity.pdbx_description
1 polymer ?
#
loop_
_entity_poly.entity_id
_entity_poly.type
_entity_poly.pdbx_seq_one_letter_code
_entity_poly.pdbx_strand_id
1 'polypeptide(L)'
;MKKVLAGVAALALGLGVSAAQVTEAEAADDITLQLKWVTQAQFAGYYVAQDQGFYDDAGLNVTIQPGGPDIAPPQVIAGGGADVVIDWMPSALASREKGVPLVNIAQPFQRSGMMLTCREETGIEKPQDLRGHTLGVWFFGNEYPFLAWMSKLGIPTDGSENGVEVLKQGFNVDPLLQEQAACISTMTYNEYWQVIDAGLSEDDLVVFKYEDQGVATLEDGLYVMEERLEDPAFVDTMARFVDASMKGWAWARENQEEAAMIVLENDATGAQTEKHQVRMMGEIAKLLGEGDGVLDPADYARTVDTLLQGGSDPVITKEPTGAWTHEVTDKMQTM
;
A
#
# COMPACT_ATOMS: atom_id res chain seq x y z
N MET A 1 31.38 -96.71 16.11
CA MET A 1 29.99 -96.36 15.96
C MET A 1 29.57 -95.37 17.05
N LYS A 2 29.56 -94.16 16.85
CA LYS A 2 28.84 -93.11 17.65
C LYS A 2 28.64 -91.91 16.75
N LYS A 3 27.43 -91.60 16.42
CA LYS A 3 26.99 -90.47 15.65
C LYS A 3 27.00 -89.25 16.58
N VAL A 4 27.69 -88.13 16.18
CA VAL A 4 27.59 -86.86 16.84
C VAL A 4 26.72 -85.92 15.95
N LEU A 5 25.53 -85.53 16.45
CA LEU A 5 24.74 -84.51 15.86
C LEU A 5 25.27 -83.12 16.23
N ALA A 6 25.64 -82.32 15.25
CA ALA A 6 25.96 -80.91 15.43
C ALA A 6 24.67 -80.09 15.17
N GLY A 7 24.19 -79.40 16.20
CA GLY A 7 23.11 -78.43 16.09
C GLY A 7 23.59 -77.08 15.56
N VAL A 8 22.98 -76.61 14.51
CA VAL A 8 23.20 -75.25 13.97
C VAL A 8 22.14 -74.31 14.57
N ALA A 9 22.59 -73.38 15.40
CA ALA A 9 21.76 -72.29 15.88
C ALA A 9 21.76 -71.14 14.85
N ALA A 10 20.59 -70.89 14.23
CA ALA A 10 20.41 -69.77 13.36
C ALA A 10 20.07 -68.50 14.17
N LEU A 11 20.97 -67.53 14.19
CA LEU A 11 20.74 -66.20 14.72
C LEU A 11 19.98 -65.39 13.64
N ALA A 12 18.72 -65.08 13.85
CA ALA A 12 17.96 -64.16 13.03
C ALA A 12 18.26 -62.71 13.51
N LEU A 13 19.06 -61.96 12.76
CA LEU A 13 19.19 -60.51 12.91
C LEU A 13 17.95 -59.85 12.28
N GLY A 14 17.05 -59.34 13.11
CA GLY A 14 15.94 -58.48 12.69
C GLY A 14 16.49 -57.09 12.35
N LEU A 15 16.63 -56.81 11.07
CA LEU A 15 16.81 -55.43 10.57
C LEU A 15 15.47 -54.69 10.69
N GLY A 16 15.35 -53.88 11.77
CA GLY A 16 14.25 -52.92 11.89
C GLY A 16 14.46 -51.79 10.87
N VAL A 17 13.74 -51.83 9.76
CA VAL A 17 13.64 -50.69 8.82
C VAL A 17 12.73 -49.67 9.49
N SER A 18 13.29 -48.61 10.11
CA SER A 18 12.55 -47.43 10.47
C SER A 18 12.16 -46.73 9.17
N ALA A 19 10.89 -46.87 8.79
CA ALA A 19 10.32 -46.01 7.76
C ALA A 19 10.32 -44.56 8.32
N ALA A 20 11.26 -43.76 7.89
CA ALA A 20 11.16 -42.30 8.05
C ALA A 20 9.93 -41.89 7.25
N GLN A 21 8.88 -41.42 7.95
CA GLN A 21 7.80 -40.70 7.29
C GLN A 21 8.41 -39.45 6.70
N VAL A 22 8.57 -39.42 5.40
CA VAL A 22 8.78 -38.21 4.64
C VAL A 22 7.42 -37.50 4.68
N THR A 23 7.27 -36.52 5.56
CA THR A 23 6.19 -35.55 5.43
C THR A 23 6.45 -34.84 4.09
N GLU A 24 5.58 -35.05 3.11
CA GLU A 24 5.53 -34.20 1.93
C GLU A 24 5.40 -32.76 2.46
N ALA A 25 6.38 -31.93 2.14
CA ALA A 25 6.25 -30.49 2.37
C ALA A 25 5.02 -30.05 1.57
N GLU A 26 4.04 -29.49 2.25
CA GLU A 26 2.88 -28.88 1.61
C GLU A 26 3.42 -27.82 0.64
N ALA A 27 2.91 -27.79 -0.60
CA ALA A 27 3.36 -26.80 -1.58
C ALA A 27 2.99 -25.40 -1.06
N ALA A 28 3.92 -24.44 -1.21
CA ALA A 28 3.67 -23.05 -0.84
C ALA A 28 2.49 -22.49 -1.69
N ASP A 29 1.66 -21.66 -1.06
CA ASP A 29 0.60 -20.96 -1.78
C ASP A 29 1.20 -19.79 -2.59
N ASP A 30 0.90 -19.77 -3.90
CA ASP A 30 1.29 -18.66 -4.77
C ASP A 30 0.40 -17.44 -4.56
N ILE A 31 0.99 -16.28 -4.30
CA ILE A 31 0.29 -15.01 -4.10
C ILE A 31 0.93 -13.93 -4.99
N THR A 32 0.10 -13.23 -5.74
CA THR A 32 0.51 -12.03 -6.49
C THR A 32 0.00 -10.78 -5.77
N LEU A 33 0.94 -9.94 -5.30
CA LEU A 33 0.70 -8.62 -4.74
C LEU A 33 0.94 -7.54 -5.79
N GLN A 34 -0.08 -6.75 -6.13
CA GLN A 34 0.06 -5.56 -6.97
C GLN A 34 0.26 -4.32 -6.09
N LEU A 35 1.39 -3.64 -6.25
CA LEU A 35 1.66 -2.38 -5.57
C LEU A 35 0.85 -1.24 -6.20
N LYS A 36 0.57 -0.21 -5.39
CA LYS A 36 -0.09 1.03 -5.84
C LYS A 36 0.81 1.89 -6.72
N TRP A 37 2.10 1.94 -6.43
CA TRP A 37 3.07 2.85 -7.04
C TRP A 37 4.35 2.11 -7.45
N VAL A 38 5.32 2.85 -7.99
CA VAL A 38 6.64 2.30 -8.33
C VAL A 38 7.35 1.77 -7.08
N THR A 39 8.32 0.87 -7.28
CA THR A 39 9.15 0.34 -6.18
C THR A 39 9.86 1.48 -5.46
N GLN A 40 9.55 1.63 -4.18
CA GLN A 40 10.15 2.62 -3.27
C GLN A 40 9.88 2.24 -1.82
N ALA A 41 10.51 2.90 -0.85
CA ALA A 41 10.40 2.56 0.58
C ALA A 41 8.98 2.64 1.15
N GLN A 42 8.03 3.27 0.41
CA GLN A 42 6.59 3.18 0.68
C GLN A 42 6.09 1.73 0.78
N PHE A 43 6.79 0.78 0.18
CA PHE A 43 6.42 -0.64 0.17
C PHE A 43 7.47 -1.52 0.86
N ALA A 44 8.36 -0.91 1.65
CA ALA A 44 9.49 -1.60 2.25
C ALA A 44 9.11 -2.85 3.04
N GLY A 45 8.00 -2.82 3.80
CA GLY A 45 7.59 -3.97 4.60
C GLY A 45 7.34 -5.24 3.79
N TYR A 46 6.85 -5.12 2.58
CA TYR A 46 6.59 -6.27 1.71
C TYR A 46 7.89 -6.84 1.12
N TYR A 47 8.81 -5.97 0.68
CA TYR A 47 10.13 -6.39 0.19
C TYR A 47 10.99 -6.98 1.30
N VAL A 48 10.92 -6.40 2.51
CA VAL A 48 11.58 -6.94 3.69
C VAL A 48 10.99 -8.30 4.07
N ALA A 49 9.66 -8.47 4.02
CA ALA A 49 9.03 -9.76 4.30
C ALA A 49 9.52 -10.85 3.34
N GLN A 50 9.76 -10.50 2.08
CA GLN A 50 10.32 -11.41 1.08
C GLN A 50 11.82 -11.69 1.35
N ASP A 51 12.62 -10.65 1.55
CA ASP A 51 14.08 -10.76 1.75
C ASP A 51 14.44 -11.51 3.03
N GLN A 52 13.72 -11.22 4.12
CA GLN A 52 13.95 -11.86 5.42
C GLN A 52 13.31 -13.25 5.55
N GLY A 53 12.66 -13.75 4.49
CA GLY A 53 12.05 -15.08 4.45
C GLY A 53 10.74 -15.20 5.22
N PHE A 54 10.09 -14.12 5.66
CA PHE A 54 8.85 -14.21 6.44
C PHE A 54 7.69 -14.80 5.64
N TYR A 55 7.67 -14.60 4.32
CA TYR A 55 6.71 -15.27 3.43
C TYR A 55 7.00 -16.76 3.30
N ASP A 56 8.27 -17.14 3.12
CA ASP A 56 8.67 -18.54 3.03
C ASP A 56 8.35 -19.31 4.32
N ASP A 57 8.61 -18.70 5.49
CA ASP A 57 8.29 -19.26 6.81
C ASP A 57 6.77 -19.43 7.00
N ALA A 58 5.97 -18.58 6.34
CA ALA A 58 4.50 -18.67 6.31
C ALA A 58 3.97 -19.65 5.25
N GLY A 59 4.83 -20.33 4.49
CA GLY A 59 4.44 -21.22 3.41
C GLY A 59 3.84 -20.50 2.21
N LEU A 60 4.33 -19.30 1.89
CA LEU A 60 3.85 -18.46 0.79
C LEU A 60 4.96 -18.20 -0.23
N ASN A 61 4.61 -18.24 -1.52
CA ASN A 61 5.44 -17.79 -2.62
C ASN A 61 4.86 -16.48 -3.17
N VAL A 62 5.41 -15.34 -2.72
CA VAL A 62 4.84 -14.02 -3.04
C VAL A 62 5.55 -13.39 -4.22
N THR A 63 4.80 -13.03 -5.24
CA THR A 63 5.25 -12.22 -6.38
C THR A 63 4.80 -10.78 -6.18
N ILE A 64 5.75 -9.85 -6.04
CA ILE A 64 5.47 -8.42 -5.90
C ILE A 64 5.54 -7.75 -7.27
N GLN A 65 4.41 -7.21 -7.74
CA GLN A 65 4.31 -6.49 -9.00
C GLN A 65 4.34 -4.98 -8.75
N PRO A 66 5.31 -4.24 -9.31
CA PRO A 66 5.34 -2.78 -9.20
C PRO A 66 4.10 -2.13 -9.83
N GLY A 67 3.66 -1.03 -9.24
CA GLY A 67 2.64 -0.14 -9.79
C GLY A 67 3.22 1.04 -10.54
N GLY A 68 2.47 2.14 -10.59
CA GLY A 68 2.92 3.38 -11.23
C GLY A 68 1.78 4.36 -11.53
N PRO A 69 2.12 5.54 -12.08
CA PRO A 69 1.16 6.63 -12.30
C PRO A 69 0.07 6.32 -13.34
N ASP A 70 0.23 5.25 -14.12
CA ASP A 70 -0.72 4.83 -15.15
C ASP A 70 -1.33 3.43 -14.84
N ILE A 71 -1.13 2.90 -13.62
CA ILE A 71 -1.68 1.62 -13.20
C ILE A 71 -2.76 1.86 -12.14
N ALA A 72 -3.93 1.27 -12.37
CA ALA A 72 -5.04 1.28 -11.43
C ALA A 72 -5.17 -0.13 -10.80
N PRO A 73 -4.73 -0.35 -9.55
CA PRO A 73 -4.79 -1.65 -8.89
C PRO A 73 -6.17 -2.30 -8.89
N PRO A 74 -7.30 -1.55 -8.73
CA PRO A 74 -8.63 -2.14 -8.85
C PRO A 74 -8.91 -2.80 -10.20
N GLN A 75 -8.35 -2.28 -11.29
CA GLN A 75 -8.52 -2.88 -12.63
C GLN A 75 -7.64 -4.12 -12.80
N VAL A 76 -6.45 -4.13 -12.19
CA VAL A 76 -5.54 -5.29 -12.22
C VAL A 76 -6.18 -6.49 -11.53
N ILE A 77 -6.69 -6.31 -10.31
CA ILE A 77 -7.29 -7.41 -9.56
C ILE A 77 -8.63 -7.85 -10.18
N ALA A 78 -9.46 -6.93 -10.66
CA ALA A 78 -10.70 -7.26 -11.36
C ALA A 78 -10.45 -8.05 -12.65
N GLY A 79 -9.30 -7.84 -13.29
CA GLY A 79 -8.84 -8.59 -14.46
C GLY A 79 -8.17 -9.93 -14.11
N GLY A 80 -8.05 -10.30 -12.83
CA GLY A 80 -7.37 -11.52 -12.38
C GLY A 80 -5.85 -11.44 -12.44
N GLY A 81 -5.27 -10.24 -12.49
CA GLY A 81 -3.83 -10.02 -12.56
C GLY A 81 -3.13 -10.03 -11.20
N ALA A 82 -3.87 -10.06 -10.10
CA ALA A 82 -3.35 -10.12 -8.74
C ALA A 82 -4.37 -10.80 -7.81
N ASP A 83 -3.88 -11.36 -6.69
CA ASP A 83 -4.70 -11.92 -5.62
C ASP A 83 -5.02 -10.88 -4.55
N VAL A 84 -4.09 -9.96 -4.31
CA VAL A 84 -4.20 -8.85 -3.36
C VAL A 84 -3.57 -7.61 -3.97
N VAL A 85 -4.13 -6.45 -3.69
CA VAL A 85 -3.61 -5.17 -4.18
C VAL A 85 -3.45 -4.17 -3.04
N ILE A 86 -2.46 -3.30 -3.18
CA ILE A 86 -2.38 -2.09 -2.37
C ILE A 86 -3.11 -0.99 -3.11
N ASP A 87 -4.04 -0.34 -2.42
CA ASP A 87 -4.75 0.81 -2.97
C ASP A 87 -5.09 1.83 -1.87
N TRP A 88 -5.37 3.05 -2.27
CA TRP A 88 -5.94 4.05 -1.38
C TRP A 88 -7.43 3.82 -1.22
N MET A 89 -7.94 3.99 0.00
CA MET A 89 -9.35 3.73 0.28
C MET A 89 -10.31 4.55 -0.60
N PRO A 90 -10.07 5.83 -0.93
CA PRO A 90 -10.90 6.55 -1.88
C PRO A 90 -11.04 5.87 -3.24
N SER A 91 -9.95 5.35 -3.78
CA SER A 91 -9.93 4.62 -5.05
C SER A 91 -10.70 3.29 -4.96
N ALA A 92 -10.45 2.55 -3.88
CA ALA A 92 -11.13 1.26 -3.64
C ALA A 92 -12.65 1.44 -3.49
N LEU A 93 -13.10 2.46 -2.72
CA LEU A 93 -14.52 2.73 -2.52
C LEU A 93 -15.22 3.24 -3.79
N ALA A 94 -14.56 4.13 -4.55
CA ALA A 94 -15.07 4.57 -5.84
C ALA A 94 -15.17 3.42 -6.86
N SER A 95 -14.21 2.49 -6.83
CA SER A 95 -14.22 1.29 -7.67
C SER A 95 -15.33 0.33 -7.25
N ARG A 96 -15.53 0.16 -5.93
CA ARG A 96 -16.61 -0.66 -5.38
C ARG A 96 -17.99 -0.13 -5.78
N GLU A 97 -18.22 1.19 -5.73
CA GLU A 97 -19.47 1.81 -6.20
C GLU A 97 -19.73 1.55 -7.70
N LYS A 98 -18.65 1.44 -8.49
CA LYS A 98 -18.69 1.14 -9.93
C LYS A 98 -18.76 -0.36 -10.25
N GLY A 99 -18.85 -1.22 -9.24
CA GLY A 99 -19.08 -2.66 -9.42
C GLY A 99 -17.82 -3.54 -9.33
N VAL A 100 -16.69 -3.02 -8.86
CA VAL A 100 -15.50 -3.81 -8.50
C VAL A 100 -15.51 -4.02 -6.98
N PRO A 101 -15.99 -5.16 -6.45
CA PRO A 101 -16.29 -5.34 -5.04
C PRO A 101 -15.01 -5.60 -4.22
N LEU A 102 -14.18 -4.58 -4.08
CA LEU A 102 -12.98 -4.62 -3.25
C LEU A 102 -13.34 -4.58 -1.76
N VAL A 103 -12.63 -5.37 -0.96
CA VAL A 103 -12.74 -5.41 0.50
C VAL A 103 -11.38 -5.14 1.10
N ASN A 104 -11.27 -4.15 1.99
CA ASN A 104 -10.07 -3.93 2.79
C ASN A 104 -9.95 -5.06 3.83
N ILE A 105 -8.82 -5.74 3.83
CA ILE A 105 -8.51 -6.85 4.74
C ILE A 105 -7.42 -6.52 5.76
N ALA A 106 -6.66 -5.45 5.51
CA ALA A 106 -5.67 -4.91 6.45
C ALA A 106 -5.30 -3.47 6.06
N GLN A 107 -4.95 -2.66 7.05
CA GLN A 107 -4.63 -1.25 6.91
C GLN A 107 -3.29 -0.91 7.60
N PRO A 108 -2.14 -1.15 6.98
CA PRO A 108 -0.83 -0.82 7.55
C PRO A 108 -0.64 0.67 7.78
N PHE A 109 -1.06 1.52 6.85
CA PHE A 109 -0.98 2.97 6.95
C PHE A 109 -2.19 3.53 7.69
N GLN A 110 -1.96 4.06 8.89
CA GLN A 110 -3.00 4.59 9.79
C GLN A 110 -3.18 6.11 9.67
N ARG A 111 -2.25 6.79 8.97
CA ARG A 111 -2.26 8.24 8.78
C ARG A 111 -2.08 8.59 7.31
N SER A 112 -2.58 9.78 6.91
CA SER A 112 -2.38 10.31 5.57
C SER A 112 -1.04 11.03 5.45
N GLY A 113 -0.29 10.69 4.41
CA GLY A 113 0.92 11.43 4.03
C GLY A 113 0.66 12.48 2.95
N MET A 114 -0.58 12.61 2.46
CA MET A 114 -0.89 13.45 1.32
C MET A 114 -0.85 14.94 1.63
N MET A 115 -0.23 15.70 0.73
CA MET A 115 -0.11 17.16 0.80
C MET A 115 -0.34 17.78 -0.59
N LEU A 116 -0.67 19.07 -0.60
CA LEU A 116 -0.54 19.93 -1.75
C LEU A 116 0.58 20.92 -1.46
N THR A 117 1.66 20.90 -2.25
CA THR A 117 2.83 21.76 -2.09
C THR A 117 2.83 22.82 -3.19
N CYS A 118 2.83 24.08 -2.80
CA CYS A 118 2.78 25.25 -3.66
C CYS A 118 4.08 26.05 -3.58
N ARG A 119 4.42 26.81 -4.62
CA ARG A 119 5.51 27.80 -4.54
C ARG A 119 4.98 29.04 -3.83
N GLU A 120 5.75 29.55 -2.85
CA GLU A 120 5.39 30.75 -2.08
C GLU A 120 5.18 31.98 -2.98
N GLU A 121 6.00 32.14 -4.02
CA GLU A 121 5.93 33.25 -5.00
C GLU A 121 4.60 33.34 -5.77
N THR A 122 3.77 32.28 -5.74
CA THR A 122 2.43 32.27 -6.36
C THR A 122 1.41 33.10 -5.59
N GLY A 123 1.73 33.49 -4.35
CA GLY A 123 0.84 34.23 -3.46
C GLY A 123 -0.30 33.40 -2.87
N ILE A 124 -0.24 32.07 -2.98
CA ILE A 124 -1.20 31.16 -2.38
C ILE A 124 -0.84 30.98 -0.90
N GLU A 125 -1.62 31.58 0.01
CA GLU A 125 -1.40 31.51 1.46
C GLU A 125 -2.43 30.61 2.17
N LYS A 126 -3.60 30.41 1.57
CA LYS A 126 -4.71 29.61 2.11
C LYS A 126 -5.44 28.86 0.99
N PRO A 127 -6.20 27.80 1.30
CA PRO A 127 -6.85 26.98 0.29
C PRO A 127 -7.76 27.74 -0.69
N GLN A 128 -8.40 28.84 -0.26
CA GLN A 128 -9.26 29.65 -1.12
C GLN A 128 -8.50 30.38 -2.24
N ASP A 129 -7.20 30.57 -2.06
CA ASP A 129 -6.34 31.26 -3.03
C ASP A 129 -5.93 30.33 -4.19
N LEU A 130 -6.25 29.05 -4.13
CA LEU A 130 -6.01 28.07 -5.20
C LEU A 130 -6.76 28.40 -6.49
N ARG A 131 -7.85 29.20 -6.43
CA ARG A 131 -8.69 29.56 -7.59
C ARG A 131 -7.88 30.27 -8.66
N GLY A 132 -8.13 29.91 -9.92
CA GLY A 132 -7.45 30.47 -11.08
C GLY A 132 -6.04 29.92 -11.33
N HIS A 133 -5.56 29.01 -10.49
CA HIS A 133 -4.26 28.38 -10.67
C HIS A 133 -4.35 27.00 -11.31
N THR A 134 -3.23 26.57 -11.94
CA THR A 134 -3.02 25.21 -12.41
C THR A 134 -2.39 24.40 -11.28
N LEU A 135 -2.97 23.23 -10.98
CA LEU A 135 -2.52 22.34 -9.92
C LEU A 135 -2.19 20.97 -10.50
N GLY A 136 -0.99 20.47 -10.19
CA GLY A 136 -0.58 19.12 -10.54
C GLY A 136 -1.25 18.09 -9.63
N VAL A 137 -1.95 17.13 -10.23
CA VAL A 137 -2.71 16.10 -9.52
C VAL A 137 -2.43 14.74 -10.16
N TRP A 138 -2.23 13.72 -9.34
CA TRP A 138 -2.17 12.35 -9.83
C TRP A 138 -3.56 11.84 -10.22
N PHE A 139 -3.59 10.86 -11.14
CA PHE A 139 -4.81 10.22 -11.63
C PHE A 139 -4.84 8.73 -11.29
N PHE A 140 -5.75 7.99 -11.89
CA PHE A 140 -5.96 6.54 -11.66
C PHE A 140 -6.33 6.19 -10.21
N GLY A 141 -7.19 7.02 -9.61
CA GLY A 141 -7.70 6.86 -8.25
C GLY A 141 -6.95 7.68 -7.19
N ASN A 142 -5.82 8.30 -7.55
CA ASN A 142 -5.07 9.15 -6.64
C ASN A 142 -5.62 10.59 -6.57
N GLU A 143 -6.48 10.98 -7.52
CA GLU A 143 -7.15 12.28 -7.59
C GLU A 143 -8.26 12.46 -6.55
N TYR A 144 -8.81 11.39 -6.04
CA TYR A 144 -10.04 11.45 -5.24
C TYR A 144 -9.93 12.27 -3.95
N PRO A 145 -8.86 12.18 -3.14
CA PRO A 145 -8.72 13.05 -1.97
C PRO A 145 -8.67 14.54 -2.34
N PHE A 146 -7.99 14.87 -3.46
CA PHE A 146 -7.95 16.24 -3.98
C PHE A 146 -9.33 16.72 -4.43
N LEU A 147 -10.06 15.92 -5.20
CA LEU A 147 -11.40 16.25 -5.67
C LEU A 147 -12.38 16.45 -4.51
N ALA A 148 -12.32 15.57 -3.49
CA ALA A 148 -13.13 15.73 -2.29
C ALA A 148 -12.83 17.04 -1.55
N TRP A 149 -11.53 17.41 -1.46
CA TRP A 149 -11.12 18.67 -0.84
C TRP A 149 -11.60 19.89 -1.63
N MET A 150 -11.38 19.91 -2.94
CA MET A 150 -11.87 21.02 -3.80
C MET A 150 -13.37 21.16 -3.72
N SER A 151 -14.09 20.05 -3.73
CA SER A 151 -15.55 20.07 -3.57
C SER A 151 -15.99 20.63 -2.22
N LYS A 152 -15.34 20.24 -1.12
CA LYS A 152 -15.58 20.79 0.22
C LYS A 152 -15.35 22.30 0.28
N LEU A 153 -14.35 22.82 -0.46
CA LEU A 153 -14.06 24.25 -0.57
C LEU A 153 -14.99 24.99 -1.55
N GLY A 154 -15.81 24.29 -2.30
CA GLY A 154 -16.61 24.84 -3.38
C GLY A 154 -15.75 25.41 -4.52
N ILE A 155 -14.62 24.79 -4.82
CA ILE A 155 -13.69 25.14 -5.90
C ILE A 155 -13.92 24.18 -7.06
N PRO A 156 -14.46 24.62 -8.21
CA PRO A 156 -14.55 23.78 -9.41
C PRO A 156 -13.17 23.34 -9.91
N THR A 157 -13.11 22.13 -10.48
CA THR A 157 -11.88 21.55 -11.08
C THR A 157 -12.00 21.47 -12.61
N ASP A 158 -12.64 22.47 -13.22
CA ASP A 158 -13.02 22.53 -14.62
C ASP A 158 -12.22 23.56 -15.44
N GLY A 159 -11.20 24.17 -14.86
CA GLY A 159 -10.39 25.22 -15.49
C GLY A 159 -11.07 26.57 -15.61
N SER A 160 -12.24 26.77 -14.98
CA SER A 160 -12.91 28.08 -14.95
C SER A 160 -12.15 29.10 -14.11
N GLU A 161 -12.42 30.39 -14.32
CA GLU A 161 -11.78 31.51 -13.59
C GLU A 161 -11.97 31.40 -12.06
N ASN A 162 -13.09 30.83 -11.62
CA ASN A 162 -13.38 30.59 -10.20
C ASN A 162 -13.01 29.17 -9.71
N GLY A 163 -12.44 28.37 -10.59
CA GLY A 163 -11.99 27.02 -10.32
C GLY A 163 -10.49 26.90 -10.33
N VAL A 164 -10.02 25.67 -10.49
CA VAL A 164 -8.61 25.32 -10.73
C VAL A 164 -8.50 24.54 -12.03
N GLU A 165 -7.39 24.71 -12.73
CA GLU A 165 -7.03 23.82 -13.83
C GLU A 165 -6.23 22.65 -13.28
N VAL A 166 -6.61 21.41 -13.63
CA VAL A 166 -5.95 20.19 -13.17
C VAL A 166 -5.00 19.70 -14.23
N LEU A 167 -3.70 19.76 -13.91
CA LEU A 167 -2.63 19.19 -14.73
C LEU A 167 -2.35 17.75 -14.27
N LYS A 168 -2.39 16.79 -15.21
CA LYS A 168 -2.01 15.40 -14.91
C LYS A 168 -0.52 15.35 -14.52
N GLN A 169 -0.23 15.01 -13.27
CA GLN A 169 1.10 14.85 -12.71
C GLN A 169 1.60 13.41 -12.90
N GLY A 170 2.88 13.26 -13.26
CA GLY A 170 3.59 11.99 -13.25
C GLY A 170 4.18 11.67 -11.87
N PHE A 171 5.26 10.89 -11.84
CA PHE A 171 5.93 10.49 -10.59
C PHE A 171 7.06 11.45 -10.15
N ASN A 172 7.24 12.58 -10.84
CA ASN A 172 8.27 13.58 -10.57
C ASN A 172 7.65 14.94 -10.19
N VAL A 173 8.49 15.88 -9.80
CA VAL A 173 8.11 17.23 -9.35
C VAL A 173 8.32 18.30 -10.41
N ASP A 174 8.64 17.92 -11.63
CA ASP A 174 8.90 18.84 -12.76
C ASP A 174 7.83 19.90 -12.97
N PRO A 175 6.52 19.60 -12.86
CA PRO A 175 5.50 20.61 -13.05
C PRO A 175 5.63 21.80 -12.09
N LEU A 176 6.09 21.59 -10.84
CA LEU A 176 6.37 22.66 -9.89
C LEU A 176 7.65 23.39 -10.24
N LEU A 177 8.74 22.64 -10.50
CA LEU A 177 10.07 23.21 -10.77
C LEU A 177 10.11 24.03 -12.06
N GLN A 178 9.31 23.65 -13.06
CA GLN A 178 9.20 24.31 -14.37
C GLN A 178 8.06 25.35 -14.43
N GLU A 179 7.44 25.67 -13.29
CA GLU A 179 6.34 26.63 -13.19
C GLU A 179 5.12 26.32 -14.08
N GLN A 180 4.94 25.03 -14.44
CA GLN A 180 3.76 24.55 -15.19
C GLN A 180 2.53 24.44 -14.30
N ALA A 181 2.74 24.28 -12.99
CA ALA A 181 1.71 24.25 -11.96
C ALA A 181 2.15 25.08 -10.75
N ALA A 182 1.24 25.87 -10.20
CA ALA A 182 1.46 26.65 -8.97
C ALA A 182 1.66 25.75 -7.75
N CYS A 183 0.95 24.62 -7.73
CA CYS A 183 1.06 23.59 -6.70
C CYS A 183 1.08 22.21 -7.36
N ILE A 184 1.63 21.24 -6.64
CA ILE A 184 1.58 19.82 -7.03
C ILE A 184 1.16 18.95 -5.85
N SER A 185 0.56 17.80 -6.14
CA SER A 185 0.38 16.73 -5.16
C SER A 185 1.73 16.20 -4.71
N THR A 186 1.92 16.05 -3.42
CA THR A 186 3.14 15.51 -2.81
C THR A 186 2.79 14.62 -1.64
N MET A 187 3.71 13.72 -1.31
CA MET A 187 3.63 12.96 -0.08
C MET A 187 4.68 13.46 0.92
N THR A 188 4.36 13.40 2.20
CA THR A 188 5.30 13.75 3.30
C THR A 188 6.61 12.99 3.20
N TYR A 189 6.60 11.82 2.57
CA TYR A 189 7.74 10.91 2.48
C TYR A 189 8.45 10.91 1.12
N ASN A 190 7.88 11.49 0.06
CA ASN A 190 8.44 11.36 -1.30
C ASN A 190 8.63 12.72 -1.99
N GLU A 191 7.65 13.22 -2.74
CA GLU A 191 7.80 14.35 -3.66
C GLU A 191 8.19 15.63 -2.95
N TYR A 192 7.73 15.86 -1.71
CA TYR A 192 8.15 17.00 -0.91
C TYR A 192 9.70 17.08 -0.81
N TRP A 193 10.32 15.95 -0.55
CA TRP A 193 11.77 15.89 -0.45
C TRP A 193 12.48 15.93 -1.79
N GLN A 194 11.83 15.51 -2.88
CA GLN A 194 12.35 15.73 -4.23
C GLN A 194 12.39 17.23 -4.57
N VAL A 195 11.37 17.98 -4.16
CA VAL A 195 11.36 19.47 -4.30
C VAL A 195 12.50 20.11 -3.52
N ILE A 196 12.71 19.73 -2.27
CA ILE A 196 13.81 20.20 -1.42
C ILE A 196 15.18 19.82 -2.03
N ASP A 197 15.35 18.59 -2.45
CA ASP A 197 16.61 18.11 -3.06
C ASP A 197 16.89 18.77 -4.43
N ALA A 198 15.85 19.28 -5.12
CA ALA A 198 15.98 20.07 -6.34
C ALA A 198 16.43 21.53 -6.08
N GLY A 199 16.53 21.95 -4.82
CA GLY A 199 17.11 23.24 -4.42
C GLY A 199 16.14 24.28 -3.91
N LEU A 200 14.83 23.96 -3.78
CA LEU A 200 13.90 24.83 -3.06
C LEU A 200 14.05 24.60 -1.55
N SER A 201 13.90 25.67 -0.77
CA SER A 201 13.88 25.61 0.69
C SER A 201 12.44 25.55 1.22
N GLU A 202 12.28 25.27 2.51
CA GLU A 202 10.96 25.32 3.15
C GLU A 202 10.33 26.72 3.07
N ASP A 203 11.15 27.79 3.07
CA ASP A 203 10.68 29.17 2.96
C ASP A 203 10.16 29.51 1.54
N ASP A 204 10.51 28.72 0.52
CA ASP A 204 10.03 28.88 -0.86
C ASP A 204 8.69 28.16 -1.10
N LEU A 205 8.14 27.49 -0.06
CA LEU A 205 7.00 26.60 -0.20
C LEU A 205 5.87 26.95 0.77
N VAL A 206 4.64 26.80 0.28
CA VAL A 206 3.44 26.75 1.11
C VAL A 206 2.88 25.33 1.01
N VAL A 207 2.73 24.65 2.15
CA VAL A 207 2.32 23.25 2.20
C VAL A 207 0.99 23.09 2.92
N PHE A 208 0.03 22.48 2.23
CA PHE A 208 -1.26 22.11 2.81
C PHE A 208 -1.31 20.61 3.04
N LYS A 209 -1.15 20.18 4.30
CA LYS A 209 -1.34 18.78 4.68
C LYS A 209 -2.83 18.46 4.71
N TYR A 210 -3.26 17.38 4.09
CA TYR A 210 -4.68 16.99 4.04
C TYR A 210 -5.23 16.67 5.43
N GLU A 211 -4.41 16.16 6.35
CA GLU A 211 -4.78 16.02 7.77
C GLU A 211 -5.21 17.34 8.39
N ASP A 212 -4.42 18.41 8.19
CA ASP A 212 -4.71 19.75 8.75
C ASP A 212 -5.92 20.41 8.10
N GLN A 213 -6.28 20.01 6.88
CA GLN A 213 -7.47 20.48 6.15
C GLN A 213 -8.74 19.70 6.50
N GLY A 214 -8.62 18.66 7.33
CA GLY A 214 -9.72 17.78 7.71
C GLY A 214 -10.31 17.02 6.53
N VAL A 215 -9.43 16.59 5.60
CA VAL A 215 -9.76 15.78 4.42
C VAL A 215 -8.81 14.59 4.28
N ALA A 216 -8.16 14.20 5.37
CA ALA A 216 -7.34 13.00 5.41
C ALA A 216 -8.17 11.76 5.11
N THR A 217 -7.67 10.93 4.21
CA THR A 217 -8.25 9.64 3.85
C THR A 217 -7.22 8.54 4.11
N LEU A 218 -7.67 7.30 4.26
CA LEU A 218 -6.77 6.15 4.44
C LEU A 218 -6.06 5.81 3.13
N GLU A 219 -4.74 5.62 3.23
CA GLU A 219 -3.82 5.29 2.14
C GLU A 219 -3.33 3.84 2.31
N ASP A 220 -2.79 3.27 1.25
CA ASP A 220 -2.03 2.00 1.21
C ASP A 220 -2.60 0.85 2.07
N GLY A 221 -3.90 0.63 1.96
CA GLY A 221 -4.56 -0.56 2.49
C GLY A 221 -4.39 -1.77 1.57
N LEU A 222 -4.58 -2.97 2.13
CA LEU A 222 -4.61 -4.23 1.39
C LEU A 222 -6.05 -4.60 1.05
N TYR A 223 -6.29 -4.88 -0.24
CA TYR A 223 -7.63 -5.17 -0.77
C TYR A 223 -7.64 -6.45 -1.57
N VAL A 224 -8.73 -7.20 -1.41
CA VAL A 224 -9.04 -8.41 -2.18
C VAL A 224 -10.44 -8.32 -2.79
N MET A 225 -10.76 -9.19 -3.73
CA MET A 225 -12.13 -9.31 -4.26
C MET A 225 -13.03 -10.00 -3.23
N GLU A 226 -14.23 -9.45 -3.01
CA GLU A 226 -15.20 -9.94 -2.00
C GLU A 226 -15.53 -11.44 -2.13
N GLU A 227 -15.69 -11.93 -3.37
CA GLU A 227 -15.99 -13.33 -3.64
C GLU A 227 -14.89 -14.30 -3.15
N ARG A 228 -13.64 -13.84 -3.08
CA ARG A 228 -12.51 -14.66 -2.60
C ARG A 228 -12.61 -14.95 -1.10
N LEU A 229 -13.23 -14.05 -0.33
CA LEU A 229 -13.42 -14.21 1.12
C LEU A 229 -14.49 -15.29 1.46
N GLU A 230 -15.26 -15.75 0.49
CA GLU A 230 -16.17 -16.89 0.68
C GLU A 230 -15.42 -18.23 0.85
N ASP A 231 -14.15 -18.29 0.43
CA ASP A 231 -13.27 -19.45 0.60
C ASP A 231 -12.44 -19.33 1.90
N PRO A 232 -12.71 -20.17 2.92
CA PRO A 232 -11.95 -20.18 4.16
C PRO A 232 -10.44 -20.46 3.98
N ALA A 233 -10.05 -21.20 2.92
CA ALA A 233 -8.65 -21.45 2.62
C ALA A 233 -7.96 -20.19 2.13
N PHE A 234 -8.64 -19.38 1.31
CA PHE A 234 -8.11 -18.08 0.90
C PHE A 234 -7.98 -17.09 2.09
N VAL A 235 -8.97 -17.07 2.99
CA VAL A 235 -8.89 -16.25 4.23
C VAL A 235 -7.68 -16.66 5.07
N ASP A 236 -7.40 -17.97 5.18
CA ASP A 236 -6.23 -18.50 5.88
C ASP A 236 -4.92 -18.03 5.22
N THR A 237 -4.85 -18.17 3.90
CA THR A 237 -3.70 -17.71 3.12
C THR A 237 -3.47 -16.20 3.29
N MET A 238 -4.54 -15.38 3.25
CA MET A 238 -4.44 -13.94 3.48
C MET A 238 -4.03 -13.59 4.91
N ALA A 239 -4.49 -14.33 5.91
CA ALA A 239 -4.05 -14.12 7.30
C ALA A 239 -2.54 -14.35 7.46
N ARG A 240 -1.99 -15.43 6.87
CA ARG A 240 -0.54 -15.68 6.84
C ARG A 240 0.22 -14.61 6.06
N PHE A 241 -0.33 -14.15 4.94
CA PHE A 241 0.26 -13.09 4.13
C PHE A 241 0.31 -11.75 4.88
N VAL A 242 -0.78 -11.36 5.55
CA VAL A 242 -0.83 -10.11 6.34
C VAL A 242 0.13 -10.20 7.53
N ASP A 243 0.15 -11.31 8.28
CA ASP A 243 1.07 -11.51 9.41
C ASP A 243 2.54 -11.38 8.98
N ALA A 244 2.94 -12.06 7.91
CA ALA A 244 4.29 -11.98 7.36
C ALA A 244 4.63 -10.57 6.88
N SER A 245 3.69 -9.88 6.22
CA SER A 245 3.84 -8.49 5.78
C SER A 245 4.01 -7.54 6.96
N MET A 246 3.23 -7.71 8.03
CA MET A 246 3.34 -6.87 9.24
C MET A 246 4.64 -7.13 10.01
N LYS A 247 5.17 -8.37 10.01
CA LYS A 247 6.53 -8.66 10.49
C LYS A 247 7.59 -7.90 9.66
N GLY A 248 7.43 -7.86 8.34
CA GLY A 248 8.29 -7.07 7.46
C GLY A 248 8.25 -5.58 7.79
N TRP A 249 7.07 -5.02 8.02
CA TRP A 249 6.91 -3.63 8.44
C TRP A 249 7.51 -3.34 9.82
N ALA A 250 7.34 -4.23 10.79
CA ALA A 250 7.95 -4.10 12.12
C ALA A 250 9.48 -4.08 12.01
N TRP A 251 10.05 -5.00 11.25
CA TRP A 251 11.48 -5.06 11.01
C TRP A 251 12.01 -3.81 10.28
N ALA A 252 11.30 -3.34 9.24
CA ALA A 252 11.67 -2.16 8.47
C ALA A 252 11.68 -0.88 9.33
N ARG A 253 10.78 -0.74 10.30
CA ARG A 253 10.76 0.38 11.25
C ARG A 253 11.99 0.41 12.15
N GLU A 254 12.50 -0.76 12.53
CA GLU A 254 13.67 -0.90 13.41
C GLU A 254 14.99 -0.81 12.63
N ASN A 255 14.99 -1.17 11.33
CA ASN A 255 16.17 -1.29 10.47
C ASN A 255 16.01 -0.44 9.20
N GLN A 256 15.74 0.87 9.35
CA GLN A 256 15.31 1.77 8.26
C GLN A 256 16.31 1.88 7.09
N GLU A 257 17.61 1.95 7.38
CA GLU A 257 18.66 2.02 6.36
C GLU A 257 18.72 0.72 5.56
N GLU A 258 18.69 -0.43 6.25
CA GLU A 258 18.75 -1.75 5.62
C GLU A 258 17.47 -2.04 4.81
N ALA A 259 16.29 -1.66 5.33
CA ALA A 259 15.03 -1.76 4.61
C ALA A 259 15.05 -0.91 3.31
N ALA A 260 15.62 0.30 3.36
CA ALA A 260 15.79 1.13 2.18
C ALA A 260 16.73 0.49 1.14
N MET A 261 17.78 -0.21 1.57
CA MET A 261 18.68 -0.95 0.67
C MET A 261 18.00 -2.14 0.02
N ILE A 262 17.22 -2.92 0.77
CA ILE A 262 16.42 -4.03 0.22
C ILE A 262 15.46 -3.51 -0.87
N VAL A 263 14.82 -2.36 -0.66
CA VAL A 263 13.97 -1.75 -1.68
C VAL A 263 14.75 -1.36 -2.93
N LEU A 264 15.95 -0.76 -2.77
CA LEU A 264 16.80 -0.38 -3.90
C LEU A 264 17.26 -1.58 -4.74
N GLU A 265 17.54 -2.72 -4.12
CA GLU A 265 17.89 -3.95 -4.83
C GLU A 265 16.74 -4.47 -5.70
N ASN A 266 15.51 -4.13 -5.35
CA ASN A 266 14.28 -4.47 -6.09
C ASN A 266 13.82 -3.38 -7.07
N ASP A 267 14.46 -2.19 -7.10
CA ASP A 267 14.12 -1.12 -8.06
C ASP A 267 14.71 -1.40 -9.44
N ALA A 268 13.91 -1.99 -10.33
CA ALA A 268 14.30 -2.23 -11.72
C ALA A 268 14.39 -0.95 -12.57
N THR A 269 13.90 0.19 -12.08
CA THR A 269 13.87 1.46 -12.83
C THR A 269 15.19 2.23 -12.72
N GLY A 270 15.94 2.03 -11.64
CA GLY A 270 17.13 2.81 -11.29
C GLY A 270 16.84 4.28 -11.00
N ALA A 271 15.57 4.64 -10.75
CA ALA A 271 15.16 6.01 -10.46
C ALA A 271 15.36 6.39 -8.99
N GLN A 272 15.49 5.41 -8.11
CA GLN A 272 15.61 5.62 -6.68
C GLN A 272 17.07 5.83 -6.26
N THR A 273 17.28 6.60 -5.20
CA THR A 273 18.61 6.82 -4.60
C THR A 273 18.61 6.43 -3.13
N GLU A 274 19.74 5.93 -2.63
CA GLU A 274 19.88 5.54 -1.23
C GLU A 274 19.47 6.66 -0.27
N LYS A 275 20.03 7.87 -0.44
CA LYS A 275 19.69 9.04 0.40
C LYS A 275 18.19 9.29 0.48
N HIS A 276 17.50 9.19 -0.66
CA HIS A 276 16.07 9.46 -0.74
C HIS A 276 15.26 8.33 -0.10
N GLN A 277 15.63 7.08 -0.35
CA GLN A 277 14.91 5.92 0.19
C GLN A 277 15.07 5.78 1.72
N VAL A 278 16.25 6.05 2.27
CA VAL A 278 16.48 6.08 3.73
C VAL A 278 15.61 7.16 4.38
N ARG A 279 15.58 8.37 3.80
CA ARG A 279 14.69 9.44 4.27
C ARG A 279 13.23 9.04 4.18
N MET A 280 12.82 8.47 3.05
CA MET A 280 11.45 8.00 2.83
C MET A 280 11.05 6.96 3.89
N MET A 281 11.90 5.99 4.19
CA MET A 281 11.61 4.98 5.21
C MET A 281 11.37 5.62 6.60
N GLY A 282 12.16 6.64 6.96
CA GLY A 282 11.97 7.40 8.20
C GLY A 282 10.64 8.14 8.28
N GLU A 283 10.15 8.68 7.16
CA GLU A 283 8.84 9.33 7.09
C GLU A 283 7.69 8.32 7.07
N ILE A 284 7.84 7.23 6.32
CA ILE A 284 6.87 6.13 6.29
C ILE A 284 6.63 5.54 7.68
N ALA A 285 7.68 5.35 8.47
CA ALA A 285 7.57 4.84 9.83
C ALA A 285 6.62 5.65 10.74
N LYS A 286 6.39 6.94 10.41
CA LYS A 286 5.47 7.83 11.14
C LYS A 286 4.01 7.64 10.73
N LEU A 287 3.75 7.05 9.55
CA LEU A 287 2.41 6.83 9.01
C LEU A 287 1.85 5.45 9.35
N LEU A 288 2.74 4.51 9.66
CA LEU A 288 2.37 3.18 10.11
C LEU A 288 1.73 3.25 11.51
N GLY A 289 0.68 2.51 11.72
CA GLY A 289 0.05 2.38 13.03
C GLY A 289 0.88 1.59 14.03
N GLU A 290 0.24 1.03 15.04
CA GLU A 290 0.88 0.25 16.10
C GLU A 290 1.46 -1.10 15.62
N GLY A 291 1.27 -1.43 14.35
CA GLY A 291 1.96 -2.52 13.66
C GLY A 291 1.17 -3.82 13.55
N ASP A 292 -0.13 -3.78 13.81
CA ASP A 292 -1.03 -4.93 13.65
C ASP A 292 -1.82 -4.95 12.32
N GLY A 293 -1.80 -3.84 11.57
CA GLY A 293 -2.52 -3.71 10.30
C GLY A 293 -4.04 -3.73 10.43
N VAL A 294 -4.59 -3.60 11.64
CA VAL A 294 -6.04 -3.58 11.86
C VAL A 294 -6.63 -2.23 11.46
N LEU A 295 -7.67 -2.24 10.65
CA LEU A 295 -8.40 -1.03 10.27
C LEU A 295 -9.18 -0.47 11.45
N ASP A 296 -8.97 0.83 11.79
CA ASP A 296 -9.84 1.52 12.75
C ASP A 296 -11.15 1.93 12.06
N PRO A 297 -12.31 1.45 12.54
CA PRO A 297 -13.61 1.83 11.99
C PRO A 297 -13.88 3.35 12.00
N ALA A 298 -13.29 4.10 12.94
CA ALA A 298 -13.44 5.55 12.98
C ALA A 298 -12.68 6.24 11.85
N ASP A 299 -11.51 5.74 11.48
CA ASP A 299 -10.72 6.23 10.36
C ASP A 299 -11.35 5.87 9.01
N TYR A 300 -11.98 4.69 8.93
CA TYR A 300 -12.83 4.32 7.81
C TYR A 300 -14.00 5.29 7.65
N ALA A 301 -14.77 5.52 8.73
CA ALA A 301 -15.92 6.42 8.71
C ALA A 301 -15.51 7.85 8.30
N ARG A 302 -14.40 8.38 8.84
CA ARG A 302 -13.85 9.68 8.45
C ARG A 302 -13.53 9.74 6.96
N THR A 303 -12.94 8.67 6.41
CA THR A 303 -12.65 8.59 4.97
C THR A 303 -13.93 8.60 4.15
N VAL A 304 -14.93 7.81 4.50
CA VAL A 304 -16.25 7.77 3.84
C VAL A 304 -16.93 9.14 3.89
N ASP A 305 -16.94 9.79 5.06
CA ASP A 305 -17.52 11.12 5.23
C ASP A 305 -16.85 12.15 4.32
N THR A 306 -15.52 12.11 4.19
CA THR A 306 -14.76 12.99 3.31
C THR A 306 -15.19 12.81 1.84
N LEU A 307 -15.40 11.57 1.41
CA LEU A 307 -15.76 11.26 0.01
C LEU A 307 -17.22 11.56 -0.33
N LEU A 308 -18.12 11.46 0.66
CA LEU A 308 -19.55 11.80 0.50
C LEU A 308 -19.81 13.32 0.49
N GLN A 309 -18.92 14.13 1.07
CA GLN A 309 -19.08 15.59 1.20
C GLN A 309 -18.83 16.37 -0.10
N GLY A 310 -18.71 15.71 -1.23
CA GLY A 310 -18.33 16.27 -2.52
C GLY A 310 -19.37 17.17 -3.21
N GLY A 311 -20.20 17.93 -2.48
CA GLY A 311 -21.14 18.90 -3.06
C GLY A 311 -22.04 18.30 -4.14
N SER A 312 -21.95 18.84 -5.38
CA SER A 312 -22.72 18.34 -6.52
C SER A 312 -22.08 17.16 -7.25
N ASP A 313 -20.82 16.86 -6.97
CA ASP A 313 -20.05 15.79 -7.61
C ASP A 313 -19.14 15.05 -6.59
N PRO A 314 -19.74 14.30 -5.67
CA PRO A 314 -19.00 13.55 -4.67
C PRO A 314 -18.26 12.36 -5.30
N VAL A 315 -17.14 11.94 -4.68
CA VAL A 315 -16.35 10.78 -5.14
C VAL A 315 -17.17 9.49 -5.05
N ILE A 316 -17.96 9.36 -4.00
CA ILE A 316 -18.97 8.31 -3.83
C ILE A 316 -20.32 8.93 -3.51
N THR A 317 -21.42 8.32 -3.95
CA THR A 317 -22.78 8.87 -3.84
C THR A 317 -23.60 8.25 -2.72
N LYS A 318 -23.11 7.17 -2.14
CA LYS A 318 -23.76 6.42 -1.05
C LYS A 318 -22.74 5.82 -0.12
N GLU A 319 -23.15 5.54 1.11
CA GLU A 319 -22.33 4.83 2.07
C GLU A 319 -22.00 3.40 1.56
N PRO A 320 -20.72 3.03 1.49
CA PRO A 320 -20.32 1.70 1.03
C PRO A 320 -20.71 0.62 2.04
N THR A 321 -21.14 -0.53 1.55
CA THR A 321 -21.44 -1.71 2.38
C THR A 321 -20.45 -2.82 2.07
N GLY A 322 -19.99 -3.56 3.10
CA GLY A 322 -19.06 -4.69 2.95
C GLY A 322 -17.69 -4.30 2.38
N ALA A 323 -17.28 -3.04 2.52
CA ALA A 323 -16.04 -2.54 1.93
C ALA A 323 -14.78 -2.86 2.77
N TRP A 324 -14.95 -3.41 3.95
CA TRP A 324 -13.87 -3.86 4.82
C TRP A 324 -14.33 -5.00 5.74
N THR A 325 -13.35 -5.74 6.27
CA THR A 325 -13.58 -6.81 7.26
C THR A 325 -12.36 -6.95 8.16
N HIS A 326 -12.59 -7.36 9.42
CA HIS A 326 -11.53 -7.79 10.32
C HIS A 326 -11.26 -9.30 10.25
N GLU A 327 -12.01 -10.07 9.46
CA GLU A 327 -11.92 -11.53 9.43
C GLU A 327 -10.48 -12.05 9.23
N VAL A 328 -9.72 -11.39 8.34
CA VAL A 328 -8.32 -11.74 8.07
C VAL A 328 -7.41 -11.36 9.24
N THR A 329 -7.55 -10.14 9.78
CA THR A 329 -6.72 -9.67 10.91
C THR A 329 -7.09 -10.37 12.22
N ASP A 330 -8.37 -10.69 12.47
CA ASP A 330 -8.79 -11.49 13.62
C ASP A 330 -8.19 -12.90 13.56
N LYS A 331 -8.18 -13.51 12.37
CA LYS A 331 -7.57 -14.82 12.15
C LYS A 331 -6.04 -14.76 12.37
N MET A 332 -5.37 -13.74 11.85
CA MET A 332 -3.95 -13.50 12.07
C MET A 332 -3.59 -13.46 13.57
N GLN A 333 -4.41 -12.80 14.40
CA GLN A 333 -4.18 -12.69 15.84
C GLN A 333 -4.35 -14.02 16.60
N THR A 334 -4.93 -15.03 15.98
CA THR A 334 -5.17 -16.36 16.58
C THR A 334 -4.18 -17.44 16.10
N MET A 335 -3.27 -17.11 15.19
CA MET A 335 -2.22 -17.99 14.68
C MET A 335 -1.01 -17.98 15.60
#